data_b0b133e9f1d0aae8af185592e470e23b
#
_entry.id   b0b133e9f1d0aae8af185592e470e23b
#
_cell.length_a   1.000
_cell.length_b   1.000
_cell.length_c   1.000
_cell.angle_alpha   90.00
_cell.angle_beta   90.00
_cell.angle_gamma   90.00
#
_symmetry.space_group_name_H-M   'P 1'
#
loop_
_entity.id
_entity.type
_entity.pdbx_description
1 polymer ?
#
loop_
_entity_poly.entity_id
_entity_poly.type
_entity_poly.pdbx_seq_one_letter_code
_entity_poly.pdbx_strand_id
1 'polypeptide(L)'
;MDSSGQDSENRAYYNAFSKNYEQARGANDPGGYHELLDELESEFVERFGRGKDVLEVGCGTGLVLERIRRFAKSARGLDLSPGMLEKARARGLDVILGSATALPFADQSFDVACSFKVLAHISEIELALRELTRVVRPGGHVIAEFYNPNSLRGWVKRLFPPRSIAQGKRESDVLTRFDSPAAVARLLPKGTELAAARGIRILTPTAHLMRIPVLRQLLRHAEKALADSPLKEFGGFYVVAWKKL
;
A
#
# COMPACT_ATOMS: atom_id res chain seq x y z
N MET A 1 -20.76 11.67 -0.79
CA MET A 1 -20.92 10.70 0.31
C MET A 1 -20.05 11.18 1.44
N ASP A 2 -20.60 11.22 2.64
CA ASP A 2 -19.87 11.61 3.85
C ASP A 2 -18.82 10.54 4.18
N SER A 3 -17.62 10.95 4.64
CA SER A 3 -16.51 10.05 5.00
C SER A 3 -16.93 8.95 5.98
N SER A 4 -17.83 9.25 6.90
CA SER A 4 -18.38 8.30 7.87
C SER A 4 -19.16 7.14 7.23
N GLY A 5 -19.89 7.40 6.16
CA GLY A 5 -20.61 6.38 5.40
C GLY A 5 -19.68 5.44 4.65
N GLN A 6 -18.66 6.00 3.98
CA GLN A 6 -17.67 5.21 3.25
C GLN A 6 -16.80 4.35 4.17
N ASP A 7 -16.35 4.89 5.30
CA ASP A 7 -15.60 4.14 6.29
C ASP A 7 -16.41 2.94 6.82
N SER A 8 -17.73 3.11 7.03
CA SER A 8 -18.62 2.04 7.44
C SER A 8 -18.72 0.92 6.39
N GLU A 9 -18.87 1.28 5.10
CA GLU A 9 -18.93 0.32 3.99
C GLU A 9 -17.60 -0.42 3.81
N ASN A 10 -16.48 0.30 3.79
CA ASN A 10 -15.14 -0.26 3.70
C ASN A 10 -14.86 -1.20 4.87
N ARG A 11 -15.22 -0.78 6.10
CA ARG A 11 -15.07 -1.60 7.31
C ARG A 11 -15.83 -2.92 7.20
N ALA A 12 -17.10 -2.88 6.78
CA ALA A 12 -17.92 -4.07 6.61
C ALA A 12 -17.33 -5.01 5.56
N TYR A 13 -16.90 -4.46 4.42
CA TYR A 13 -16.28 -5.23 3.33
C TYR A 13 -14.99 -5.91 3.78
N TYR A 14 -14.02 -5.17 4.33
CA TYR A 14 -12.74 -5.72 4.74
C TYR A 14 -12.84 -6.66 5.94
N ASN A 15 -13.80 -6.42 6.82
CA ASN A 15 -14.08 -7.34 7.93
C ASN A 15 -14.58 -8.71 7.44
N ALA A 16 -15.47 -8.73 6.45
CA ALA A 16 -15.91 -9.97 5.81
C ALA A 16 -14.77 -10.63 5.00
N PHE A 17 -13.98 -9.84 4.26
CA PHE A 17 -12.88 -10.31 3.42
C PHE A 17 -11.69 -10.84 4.24
N SER A 18 -11.50 -10.38 5.49
CA SER A 18 -10.39 -10.79 6.36
C SER A 18 -10.28 -12.31 6.49
N LYS A 19 -11.39 -13.04 6.47
CA LYS A 19 -11.42 -14.51 6.61
C LYS A 19 -10.61 -15.23 5.54
N ASN A 20 -10.65 -14.73 4.30
CA ASN A 20 -10.03 -15.36 3.12
C ASN A 20 -8.89 -14.53 2.52
N TYR A 21 -8.54 -13.38 3.14
CA TYR A 21 -7.60 -12.40 2.60
C TYR A 21 -6.24 -13.00 2.27
N GLU A 22 -5.62 -13.70 3.21
CA GLU A 22 -4.29 -14.27 3.03
C GLU A 22 -4.29 -15.40 1.99
N GLN A 23 -5.34 -16.22 1.97
CA GLN A 23 -5.50 -17.25 0.96
C GLN A 23 -5.68 -16.64 -0.44
N ALA A 24 -6.48 -15.58 -0.57
CA ALA A 24 -6.65 -14.84 -1.82
C ALA A 24 -5.35 -14.17 -2.29
N ARG A 25 -4.46 -13.81 -1.36
CA ARG A 25 -3.12 -13.28 -1.65
C ARG A 25 -2.06 -14.34 -1.89
N GLY A 26 -2.41 -15.62 -1.93
CA GLY A 26 -1.45 -16.69 -2.19
C GLY A 26 -0.54 -16.99 -1.01
N ALA A 27 -1.08 -17.07 0.19
CA ALA A 27 -0.35 -17.47 1.40
C ALA A 27 0.44 -18.78 1.25
N ASN A 28 0.03 -19.62 0.27
CA ASN A 28 0.66 -20.90 -0.06
C ASN A 28 1.63 -20.82 -1.27
N ASP A 29 2.01 -19.64 -1.73
CA ASP A 29 2.92 -19.42 -2.87
C ASP A 29 4.17 -18.60 -2.43
N PRO A 30 5.11 -19.20 -1.68
CA PRO A 30 6.35 -18.53 -1.29
C PRO A 30 7.14 -18.05 -2.52
N GLY A 31 7.63 -16.82 -2.45
CA GLY A 31 8.30 -16.16 -3.58
C GLY A 31 7.36 -15.71 -4.69
N GLY A 32 6.04 -15.86 -4.50
CA GLY A 32 5.02 -15.51 -5.47
C GLY A 32 4.80 -14.01 -5.62
N TYR A 33 3.77 -13.70 -6.41
CA TYR A 33 3.46 -12.32 -6.81
C TYR A 33 3.25 -11.36 -5.63
N HIS A 34 2.41 -11.73 -4.67
CA HIS A 34 2.10 -10.82 -3.55
C HIS A 34 3.27 -10.65 -2.60
N GLU A 35 4.06 -11.70 -2.40
CA GLU A 35 5.26 -11.60 -1.58
C GLU A 35 6.30 -10.66 -2.19
N LEU A 36 6.47 -10.68 -3.53
CA LEU A 36 7.34 -9.71 -4.22
C LEU A 36 6.86 -8.27 -4.02
N LEU A 37 5.55 -8.02 -4.06
CA LEU A 37 5.01 -6.67 -3.81
C LEU A 37 5.33 -6.22 -2.39
N ASP A 38 5.02 -7.05 -1.39
CA ASP A 38 5.26 -6.74 0.02
C ASP A 38 6.76 -6.54 0.31
N GLU A 39 7.63 -7.26 -0.40
CA GLU A 39 9.08 -7.09 -0.33
C GLU A 39 9.53 -5.74 -0.89
N LEU A 40 9.08 -5.37 -2.09
CA LEU A 40 9.41 -4.09 -2.72
C LEU A 40 8.88 -2.89 -1.91
N GLU A 41 7.67 -3.00 -1.35
CA GLU A 41 7.08 -1.99 -0.47
C GLU A 41 7.91 -1.83 0.81
N SER A 42 8.21 -2.94 1.51
CA SER A 42 8.99 -2.91 2.74
C SER A 42 10.44 -2.45 2.54
N GLU A 43 11.10 -2.85 1.44
CA GLU A 43 12.43 -2.37 1.08
C GLU A 43 12.45 -0.84 0.84
N PHE A 44 11.37 -0.29 0.29
CA PHE A 44 11.28 1.16 0.11
C PHE A 44 11.09 1.89 1.44
N VAL A 45 10.30 1.32 2.37
CA VAL A 45 10.19 1.86 3.74
C VAL A 45 11.54 1.79 4.46
N GLU A 46 12.29 0.71 4.29
CA GLU A 46 13.56 0.48 4.96
C GLU A 46 14.59 1.59 4.70
N ARG A 47 14.61 2.17 3.49
CA ARG A 47 15.50 3.30 3.13
C ARG A 47 15.35 4.50 4.06
N PHE A 48 14.14 4.73 4.55
CA PHE A 48 13.80 5.91 5.35
C PHE A 48 13.54 5.58 6.82
N GLY A 49 13.19 4.31 7.12
CA GLY A 49 12.66 3.86 8.40
C GLY A 49 13.57 2.92 9.20
N ARG A 50 14.76 2.56 8.70
CA ARG A 50 15.70 1.71 9.45
C ARG A 50 16.12 2.38 10.76
N GLY A 51 15.88 1.70 11.90
CA GLY A 51 16.17 2.20 13.24
C GLY A 51 15.27 3.35 13.73
N LYS A 52 14.13 3.57 13.06
CA LYS A 52 13.19 4.68 13.33
C LYS A 52 11.83 4.18 13.78
N ASP A 53 11.00 5.11 14.26
CA ASP A 53 9.60 4.85 14.64
C ASP A 53 8.71 4.93 13.38
N VAL A 54 8.10 3.81 12.98
CA VAL A 54 7.34 3.67 11.73
C VAL A 54 5.87 3.36 12.02
N LEU A 55 4.96 4.07 11.32
CA LEU A 55 3.53 3.80 11.29
C LEU A 55 3.14 3.25 9.91
N GLU A 56 2.42 2.12 9.86
CA GLU A 56 1.72 1.66 8.66
C GLU A 56 0.21 1.89 8.81
N VAL A 57 -0.38 2.69 7.90
CA VAL A 57 -1.81 3.00 7.85
C VAL A 57 -2.48 2.12 6.81
N GLY A 58 -3.49 1.35 7.25
CA GLY A 58 -4.12 0.30 6.47
C GLY A 58 -3.30 -0.98 6.46
N CYS A 59 -2.75 -1.38 7.62
CA CYS A 59 -1.83 -2.51 7.73
C CYS A 59 -2.48 -3.88 7.45
N GLY A 60 -3.81 -3.96 7.36
CA GLY A 60 -4.54 -5.19 7.12
C GLY A 60 -4.17 -6.30 8.12
N THR A 61 -3.82 -7.49 7.61
CA THR A 61 -3.37 -8.63 8.44
C THR A 61 -1.92 -8.52 8.88
N GLY A 62 -1.22 -7.40 8.55
CA GLY A 62 0.11 -7.09 9.02
C GLY A 62 1.27 -7.69 8.23
N LEU A 63 1.07 -8.10 6.96
CA LEU A 63 2.11 -8.75 6.16
C LEU A 63 3.31 -7.83 5.88
N VAL A 64 3.06 -6.56 5.53
CA VAL A 64 4.11 -5.56 5.32
C VAL A 64 4.65 -5.06 6.66
N LEU A 65 3.77 -4.84 7.65
CA LEU A 65 4.17 -4.42 8.99
C LEU A 65 5.14 -5.41 9.68
N GLU A 66 4.92 -6.70 9.48
CA GLU A 66 5.81 -7.75 10.00
C GLU A 66 7.23 -7.66 9.39
N ARG A 67 7.34 -7.24 8.14
CA ARG A 67 8.63 -6.97 7.49
C ARG A 67 9.26 -5.69 8.03
N ILE A 68 8.46 -4.62 8.17
CA ILE A 68 8.91 -3.33 8.73
C ILE A 68 9.46 -3.51 10.15
N ARG A 69 8.81 -4.30 10.99
CA ARG A 69 9.25 -4.60 12.36
C ARG A 69 10.67 -5.14 12.46
N ARG A 70 11.20 -5.78 11.40
CA ARG A 70 12.52 -6.40 11.41
C ARG A 70 13.67 -5.37 11.37
N PHE A 71 13.41 -4.17 10.83
CA PHE A 71 14.44 -3.14 10.67
C PHE A 71 14.12 -1.83 11.40
N ALA A 72 12.85 -1.57 11.72
CA ALA A 72 12.44 -0.38 12.45
C ALA A 72 12.84 -0.47 13.93
N LYS A 73 12.99 0.67 14.59
CA LYS A 73 13.11 0.76 16.07
C LYS A 73 11.79 0.39 16.73
N SER A 74 10.69 0.92 16.20
CA SER A 74 9.32 0.52 16.53
C SER A 74 8.46 0.51 15.26
N ALA A 75 7.50 -0.42 15.19
CA ALA A 75 6.57 -0.52 14.09
C ALA A 75 5.16 -0.66 14.64
N ARG A 76 4.28 0.27 14.29
CA ARG A 76 2.87 0.27 14.67
C ARG A 76 1.98 0.26 13.45
N GLY A 77 0.88 -0.49 13.50
CA GLY A 77 -0.11 -0.53 12.43
C GLY A 77 -1.44 0.09 12.84
N LEU A 78 -2.14 0.61 11.84
CA LEU A 78 -3.53 1.03 12.00
C LEU A 78 -4.35 0.43 10.85
N ASP A 79 -5.54 -0.07 11.16
CA ASP A 79 -6.49 -0.52 10.14
C ASP A 79 -7.93 -0.23 10.58
N LEU A 80 -8.82 -0.10 9.61
CA LEU A 80 -10.25 0.16 9.84
C LEU A 80 -11.01 -1.12 10.22
N SER A 81 -10.50 -2.30 9.86
CA SER A 81 -11.16 -3.60 10.00
C SER A 81 -10.72 -4.36 11.26
N PRO A 82 -11.62 -4.61 12.23
CA PRO A 82 -11.32 -5.45 13.38
C PRO A 82 -10.86 -6.86 13.00
N GLY A 83 -11.44 -7.48 11.95
CA GLY A 83 -11.08 -8.83 11.53
C GLY A 83 -9.70 -8.91 10.88
N MET A 84 -9.23 -7.83 10.22
CA MET A 84 -7.85 -7.72 9.76
C MET A 84 -6.90 -7.63 10.96
N LEU A 85 -7.21 -6.77 11.92
CA LEU A 85 -6.38 -6.54 13.11
C LEU A 85 -6.30 -7.75 14.02
N GLU A 86 -7.32 -8.60 14.08
CA GLU A 86 -7.27 -9.88 14.81
C GLU A 86 -6.11 -10.74 14.31
N LYS A 87 -5.96 -10.86 12.99
CA LYS A 87 -4.85 -11.61 12.38
C LYS A 87 -3.49 -10.94 12.59
N ALA A 88 -3.44 -9.62 12.50
CA ALA A 88 -2.22 -8.87 12.78
C ALA A 88 -1.76 -9.03 14.24
N ARG A 89 -2.70 -9.02 15.20
CA ARG A 89 -2.42 -9.30 16.63
C ARG A 89 -1.94 -10.74 16.85
N ALA A 90 -2.51 -11.71 16.15
CA ALA A 90 -2.05 -13.10 16.20
C ALA A 90 -0.59 -13.27 15.74
N ARG A 91 -0.08 -12.33 14.90
CA ARG A 91 1.36 -12.23 14.53
C ARG A 91 2.21 -11.51 15.60
N GLY A 92 1.62 -11.08 16.72
CA GLY A 92 2.29 -10.30 17.75
C GLY A 92 2.66 -8.88 17.32
N LEU A 93 1.87 -8.27 16.42
CA LEU A 93 2.09 -6.90 15.96
C LEU A 93 1.35 -5.88 16.84
N ASP A 94 1.96 -4.70 17.04
CA ASP A 94 1.33 -3.57 17.72
C ASP A 94 0.40 -2.85 16.72
N VAL A 95 -0.91 -3.10 16.87
CA VAL A 95 -1.90 -2.57 15.94
C VAL A 95 -3.13 -2.02 16.65
N ILE A 96 -3.68 -0.94 16.10
CA ILE A 96 -4.86 -0.27 16.61
C ILE A 96 -5.94 -0.10 15.55
N LEU A 97 -7.19 0.00 16.00
CA LEU A 97 -8.34 0.28 15.16
C LEU A 97 -8.43 1.80 14.93
N GLY A 98 -8.60 2.22 13.65
CA GLY A 98 -8.75 3.63 13.33
C GLY A 98 -8.97 3.87 11.84
N SER A 99 -9.33 5.12 11.50
CA SER A 99 -9.46 5.59 10.13
C SER A 99 -8.19 6.33 9.70
N ALA A 100 -7.83 6.19 8.42
CA ALA A 100 -6.74 6.94 7.81
C ALA A 100 -7.01 8.46 7.74
N THR A 101 -8.29 8.85 7.79
CA THR A 101 -8.73 10.25 7.76
C THR A 101 -8.79 10.91 9.15
N ALA A 102 -8.58 10.12 10.23
CA ALA A 102 -8.59 10.59 11.61
C ALA A 102 -7.64 9.72 12.45
N LEU A 103 -6.33 9.91 12.29
CA LEU A 103 -5.32 9.11 12.98
C LEU A 103 -5.31 9.41 14.48
N PRO A 104 -5.50 8.40 15.36
CA PRO A 104 -5.55 8.60 16.83
C PRO A 104 -4.14 8.73 17.46
N PHE A 105 -3.29 9.51 16.81
CA PHE A 105 -1.92 9.78 17.25
C PHE A 105 -1.70 11.28 17.37
N ALA A 106 -0.85 11.68 18.31
CA ALA A 106 -0.40 13.06 18.42
C ALA A 106 0.41 13.47 17.19
N ASP A 107 0.51 14.78 16.96
CA ASP A 107 1.39 15.34 15.94
C ASP A 107 2.84 14.88 16.16
N GLN A 108 3.56 14.65 15.07
CA GLN A 108 5.00 14.38 15.11
C GLN A 108 5.37 13.17 15.98
N SER A 109 4.55 12.11 15.97
CA SER A 109 4.77 10.89 16.77
C SER A 109 5.71 9.89 16.10
N PHE A 110 5.84 9.94 14.77
CA PHE A 110 6.59 8.96 13.99
C PHE A 110 7.66 9.63 13.12
N ASP A 111 8.69 8.86 12.76
CA ASP A 111 9.69 9.30 11.79
C ASP A 111 9.26 8.99 10.36
N VAL A 112 8.51 7.89 10.18
CA VAL A 112 7.94 7.48 8.90
C VAL A 112 6.48 7.07 9.10
N ALA A 113 5.59 7.54 8.22
CA ALA A 113 4.25 7.01 8.06
C ALA A 113 4.08 6.49 6.63
N CYS A 114 3.64 5.23 6.48
CA CYS A 114 3.44 4.61 5.17
C CYS A 114 2.04 4.06 5.00
N SER A 115 1.58 3.99 3.73
CA SER A 115 0.27 3.42 3.40
C SER A 115 0.33 2.76 2.02
N PHE A 116 -0.01 1.49 1.94
CA PHE A 116 0.02 0.66 0.74
C PHE A 116 -1.34 0.05 0.44
N LYS A 117 -1.82 0.18 -0.81
CA LYS A 117 -3.10 -0.40 -1.29
C LYS A 117 -4.34 0.09 -0.52
N VAL A 118 -4.29 1.28 0.08
CA VAL A 118 -5.35 1.86 0.91
C VAL A 118 -5.87 3.17 0.33
N LEU A 119 -5.00 4.10 -0.03
CA LEU A 119 -5.37 5.46 -0.46
C LEU A 119 -6.27 5.47 -1.69
N ALA A 120 -6.16 4.47 -2.56
CA ALA A 120 -7.05 4.29 -3.71
C ALA A 120 -8.52 4.07 -3.32
N HIS A 121 -8.80 3.67 -2.08
CA HIS A 121 -10.13 3.35 -1.58
C HIS A 121 -10.70 4.44 -0.64
N ILE A 122 -10.02 5.58 -0.53
CA ILE A 122 -10.41 6.71 0.31
C ILE A 122 -10.90 7.87 -0.58
N SER A 123 -12.14 8.33 -0.38
CA SER A 123 -12.68 9.49 -1.12
C SER A 123 -11.95 10.78 -0.74
N GLU A 124 -11.72 10.98 0.55
CA GLU A 124 -11.06 12.17 1.11
C GLU A 124 -9.55 11.97 1.21
N ILE A 125 -8.90 11.62 0.09
CA ILE A 125 -7.47 11.30 0.07
C ILE A 125 -6.60 12.44 0.60
N GLU A 126 -6.97 13.69 0.33
CA GLU A 126 -6.22 14.85 0.82
C GLU A 126 -6.25 14.94 2.35
N LEU A 127 -7.37 14.53 2.98
CA LEU A 127 -7.47 14.46 4.43
C LEU A 127 -6.55 13.35 4.97
N ALA A 128 -6.57 12.17 4.37
CA ALA A 128 -5.68 11.08 4.75
C ALA A 128 -4.19 11.47 4.61
N LEU A 129 -3.82 12.13 3.52
CA LEU A 129 -2.45 12.61 3.30
C LEU A 129 -2.04 13.70 4.31
N ARG A 130 -2.98 14.59 4.69
CA ARG A 130 -2.75 15.57 5.78
C ARG A 130 -2.50 14.86 7.11
N GLU A 131 -3.29 13.85 7.46
CA GLU A 131 -3.13 13.09 8.69
C GLU A 131 -1.80 12.33 8.73
N LEU A 132 -1.43 11.65 7.62
CA LEU A 132 -0.12 11.02 7.48
C LEU A 132 1.02 12.03 7.70
N THR A 133 0.88 13.23 7.12
CA THR A 133 1.90 14.29 7.26
C THR A 133 1.91 14.87 8.67
N ARG A 134 0.75 15.01 9.31
CA ARG A 134 0.63 15.56 10.68
C ARG A 134 1.39 14.70 11.68
N VAL A 135 1.22 13.38 11.62
CA VAL A 135 1.83 12.45 12.58
C VAL A 135 3.33 12.24 12.36
N VAL A 136 3.87 12.64 11.21
CA VAL A 136 5.30 12.54 10.92
C VAL A 136 6.05 13.76 11.49
N ARG A 137 7.24 13.53 12.07
CA ARG A 137 8.15 14.57 12.57
C ARG A 137 8.73 15.39 11.42
N PRO A 138 9.12 16.67 11.62
CA PRO A 138 9.96 17.40 10.67
C PRO A 138 11.23 16.58 10.32
N GLY A 139 11.61 16.57 9.05
CA GLY A 139 12.70 15.73 8.53
C GLY A 139 12.35 14.25 8.31
N GLY A 140 11.18 13.82 8.77
CA GLY A 140 10.65 12.47 8.53
C GLY A 140 9.98 12.31 7.16
N HIS A 141 9.41 11.12 6.87
CA HIS A 141 8.91 10.79 5.55
C HIS A 141 7.48 10.24 5.59
N VAL A 142 6.67 10.68 4.63
CA VAL A 142 5.38 10.06 4.29
C VAL A 142 5.59 9.21 3.04
N ILE A 143 5.26 7.91 3.10
CA ILE A 143 5.34 6.99 1.97
C ILE A 143 3.94 6.59 1.56
N ALA A 144 3.56 6.90 0.33
CA ALA A 144 2.22 6.71 -0.18
C ALA A 144 2.23 5.94 -1.51
N GLU A 145 1.35 4.93 -1.63
CA GLU A 145 1.18 4.15 -2.84
C GLU A 145 -0.10 4.53 -3.58
N PHE A 146 0.01 4.62 -4.90
CA PHE A 146 -1.08 4.97 -5.81
C PHE A 146 -1.23 3.94 -6.93
N TYR A 147 -2.46 3.65 -7.32
CA TYR A 147 -2.75 2.80 -8.48
C TYR A 147 -2.57 3.60 -9.76
N ASN A 148 -1.62 3.17 -10.60
CA ASN A 148 -1.24 3.92 -11.79
C ASN A 148 -2.00 3.44 -13.04
N PRO A 149 -2.80 4.30 -13.68
CA PRO A 149 -3.54 3.94 -14.89
C PRO A 149 -2.64 3.76 -16.13
N ASN A 150 -1.43 4.34 -16.11
CA ASN A 150 -0.47 4.31 -17.21
C ASN A 150 0.43 3.07 -17.21
N SER A 151 0.10 2.08 -16.38
CA SER A 151 0.86 0.85 -16.27
C SER A 151 0.59 -0.12 -17.42
N LEU A 152 1.56 -1.02 -17.68
CA LEU A 152 1.38 -2.13 -18.62
C LEU A 152 0.09 -2.91 -18.34
N ARG A 153 -0.24 -3.15 -17.05
CA ARG A 153 -1.51 -3.76 -16.67
C ARG A 153 -2.73 -2.93 -17.08
N GLY A 154 -2.66 -1.61 -16.92
CA GLY A 154 -3.73 -0.71 -17.33
C GLY A 154 -4.01 -0.81 -18.83
N TRP A 155 -2.96 -0.90 -19.64
CA TRP A 155 -3.06 -1.11 -21.08
C TRP A 155 -3.64 -2.48 -21.42
N VAL A 156 -3.17 -3.56 -20.77
CA VAL A 156 -3.70 -4.93 -20.97
C VAL A 156 -5.18 -5.01 -20.55
N LYS A 157 -5.57 -4.41 -19.43
CA LYS A 157 -6.98 -4.38 -19.00
C LYS A 157 -7.91 -3.63 -19.98
N ARG A 158 -7.41 -2.64 -20.69
CA ARG A 158 -8.19 -1.93 -21.74
C ARG A 158 -8.48 -2.79 -22.97
N LEU A 159 -7.63 -3.79 -23.23
CA LEU A 159 -7.78 -4.72 -24.36
C LEU A 159 -8.66 -5.93 -24.03
N PHE A 160 -8.90 -6.23 -22.77
CA PHE A 160 -9.70 -7.39 -22.31
C PHE A 160 -10.83 -6.95 -21.38
N PRO A 161 -12.06 -7.49 -21.55
CA PRO A 161 -13.19 -7.15 -20.70
C PRO A 161 -12.95 -7.54 -19.24
N PRO A 162 -13.54 -6.82 -18.27
CA PRO A 162 -13.37 -7.09 -16.84
C PRO A 162 -13.92 -8.47 -16.48
N ARG A 163 -13.13 -9.28 -15.74
CA ARG A 163 -13.55 -10.55 -15.15
C ARG A 163 -14.13 -10.33 -13.76
N SER A 164 -15.16 -11.11 -13.39
CA SER A 164 -15.68 -11.14 -12.01
C SER A 164 -14.62 -11.70 -11.05
N ILE A 165 -14.41 -11.07 -9.90
CA ILE A 165 -13.31 -11.39 -8.97
C ILE A 165 -13.75 -12.26 -7.80
N ALA A 166 -15.01 -12.27 -7.39
CA ALA A 166 -15.54 -13.12 -6.30
C ALA A 166 -17.06 -13.21 -6.34
N GLN A 167 -17.62 -14.18 -5.61
CA GLN A 167 -19.06 -14.44 -5.53
C GLN A 167 -19.86 -13.14 -5.26
N GLY A 168 -20.53 -12.63 -6.29
CA GLY A 168 -21.59 -11.62 -6.19
C GLY A 168 -21.16 -10.15 -6.08
N LYS A 169 -19.87 -9.80 -6.00
CA LYS A 169 -19.40 -8.41 -6.04
C LYS A 169 -18.37 -8.20 -7.16
N ARG A 170 -18.53 -7.11 -7.90
CA ARG A 170 -17.60 -6.68 -8.96
C ARG A 170 -16.52 -5.77 -8.35
N GLU A 171 -15.35 -5.72 -8.98
CA GLU A 171 -14.28 -4.76 -8.66
C GLU A 171 -14.80 -3.29 -8.68
N SER A 172 -15.93 -3.07 -9.36
CA SER A 172 -16.65 -1.80 -9.46
C SER A 172 -17.40 -1.37 -8.20
N ASP A 173 -17.58 -2.27 -7.23
CA ASP A 173 -18.44 -2.01 -6.05
C ASP A 173 -17.65 -1.37 -4.89
N VAL A 174 -16.31 -1.29 -5.02
CA VAL A 174 -15.44 -0.58 -4.09
C VAL A 174 -14.82 0.62 -4.81
N LEU A 175 -14.94 1.80 -4.22
CA LEU A 175 -14.28 2.99 -4.73
C LEU A 175 -12.80 2.65 -4.99
N THR A 176 -12.37 2.80 -6.24
CA THR A 176 -10.97 2.60 -6.61
C THR A 176 -10.55 3.73 -7.52
N ARG A 177 -9.75 4.63 -6.98
CA ARG A 177 -9.16 5.72 -7.75
C ARG A 177 -7.85 5.27 -8.38
N PHE A 178 -7.54 5.90 -9.50
CA PHE A 178 -6.30 5.71 -10.23
C PHE A 178 -5.63 7.07 -10.43
N ASP A 179 -4.40 7.20 -9.98
CA ASP A 179 -3.65 8.45 -10.05
C ASP A 179 -2.37 8.23 -10.86
N SER A 180 -2.23 8.94 -11.97
CA SER A 180 -0.97 8.94 -12.74
C SER A 180 0.15 9.64 -11.95
N PRO A 181 1.44 9.41 -12.25
CA PRO A 181 2.55 10.12 -11.62
C PRO A 181 2.37 11.64 -11.61
N ALA A 182 1.84 12.20 -12.71
CA ALA A 182 1.53 13.64 -12.81
C ALA A 182 0.36 14.08 -11.89
N ALA A 183 -0.62 13.20 -11.66
CA ALA A 183 -1.69 13.46 -10.69
C ALA A 183 -1.16 13.37 -9.26
N VAL A 184 -0.32 12.39 -8.96
CA VAL A 184 0.34 12.22 -7.65
C VAL A 184 1.20 13.44 -7.30
N ALA A 185 1.90 14.03 -8.26
CA ALA A 185 2.68 15.25 -8.04
C ALA A 185 1.80 16.44 -7.56
N ARG A 186 0.52 16.49 -7.96
CA ARG A 186 -0.44 17.52 -7.49
C ARG A 186 -0.99 17.25 -6.09
N LEU A 187 -0.90 16.00 -5.62
CA LEU A 187 -1.31 15.59 -4.27
C LEU A 187 -0.20 15.83 -3.23
N LEU A 188 0.95 16.38 -3.61
CA LEU A 188 2.06 16.68 -2.71
C LEU A 188 1.55 17.48 -1.50
N PRO A 189 1.62 16.95 -0.27
CA PRO A 189 1.13 17.65 0.90
C PRO A 189 1.91 18.95 1.17
N LYS A 190 1.23 19.98 1.65
CA LYS A 190 1.88 21.23 2.02
C LYS A 190 2.99 21.00 3.05
N GLY A 191 4.12 21.67 2.90
CA GLY A 191 5.27 21.52 3.80
C GLY A 191 6.04 20.21 3.60
N THR A 192 5.91 19.59 2.42
CA THR A 192 6.70 18.42 2.05
C THR A 192 7.39 18.62 0.70
N GLU A 193 8.42 17.83 0.44
CA GLU A 193 9.12 17.74 -0.84
C GLU A 193 9.24 16.28 -1.29
N LEU A 194 9.33 16.04 -2.59
CA LEU A 194 9.54 14.70 -3.13
C LEU A 194 10.99 14.26 -2.85
N ALA A 195 11.17 13.25 -2.01
CA ALA A 195 12.47 12.66 -1.70
C ALA A 195 12.83 11.51 -2.64
N ALA A 196 11.88 10.63 -2.96
CA ALA A 196 12.09 9.51 -3.88
C ALA A 196 10.76 9.01 -4.45
N ALA A 197 10.84 8.23 -5.55
CA ALA A 197 9.71 7.50 -6.08
C ALA A 197 10.16 6.12 -6.59
N ARG A 198 9.26 5.13 -6.51
CA ARG A 198 9.46 3.74 -6.95
C ARG A 198 8.25 3.26 -7.74
N GLY A 199 8.50 2.51 -8.81
CA GLY A 199 7.47 1.75 -9.51
C GLY A 199 7.45 0.31 -8.99
N ILE A 200 6.27 -0.24 -8.74
CA ILE A 200 6.09 -1.64 -8.40
C ILE A 200 5.21 -2.27 -9.46
N ARG A 201 5.56 -3.48 -9.89
CA ARG A 201 4.83 -4.19 -10.93
C ARG A 201 4.96 -3.49 -12.31
N ILE A 202 6.18 -3.31 -12.76
CA ILE A 202 6.50 -2.69 -14.06
C ILE A 202 6.31 -3.70 -15.19
N LEU A 203 6.93 -4.88 -15.07
CA LEU A 203 6.94 -5.93 -16.08
C LEU A 203 5.94 -7.06 -15.86
N THR A 204 5.35 -7.18 -14.66
CA THR A 204 4.47 -8.29 -14.29
C THR A 204 3.01 -7.95 -14.55
N PRO A 205 2.44 -8.27 -15.74
CA PRO A 205 1.06 -7.89 -16.06
C PRO A 205 0.04 -8.73 -15.29
N THR A 206 0.35 -10.00 -14.99
CA THR A 206 -0.53 -10.93 -14.26
C THR A 206 0.24 -11.77 -13.24
N ALA A 207 -0.40 -12.11 -12.12
CA ALA A 207 0.16 -13.00 -11.11
C ALA A 207 0.45 -14.41 -11.63
N HIS A 208 -0.26 -14.86 -12.70
CA HIS A 208 -0.10 -16.20 -13.25
C HIS A 208 1.31 -16.46 -13.83
N LEU A 209 1.98 -15.43 -14.36
CA LEU A 209 3.35 -15.56 -14.88
C LEU A 209 4.34 -15.93 -13.76
N MET A 210 4.08 -15.52 -12.53
CA MET A 210 4.90 -15.85 -11.37
C MET A 210 4.76 -17.31 -10.88
N ARG A 211 3.81 -18.09 -11.45
CA ARG A 211 3.66 -19.51 -11.13
C ARG A 211 4.69 -20.39 -11.86
N ILE A 212 5.35 -19.86 -12.90
CA ILE A 212 6.40 -20.56 -13.65
C ILE A 212 7.74 -20.30 -12.97
N PRO A 213 8.43 -21.31 -12.38
CA PRO A 213 9.57 -21.07 -11.50
C PRO A 213 10.72 -20.27 -12.12
N VAL A 214 11.11 -20.58 -13.36
CA VAL A 214 12.19 -19.87 -14.07
C VAL A 214 11.78 -18.42 -14.35
N LEU A 215 10.56 -18.21 -14.85
CA LEU A 215 10.03 -16.87 -15.14
C LEU A 215 9.84 -16.06 -13.87
N ARG A 216 9.44 -16.70 -12.76
CA ARG A 216 9.34 -16.08 -11.43
C ARG A 216 10.66 -15.41 -11.03
N GLN A 217 11.76 -16.16 -11.08
CA GLN A 217 13.08 -15.62 -10.68
C GLN A 217 13.50 -14.47 -11.58
N LEU A 218 13.33 -14.62 -12.89
CA LEU A 218 13.66 -13.56 -13.86
C LEU A 218 12.84 -12.30 -13.59
N LEU A 219 11.52 -12.43 -13.42
CA LEU A 219 10.63 -11.31 -13.15
C LEU A 219 10.96 -10.63 -11.82
N ARG A 220 11.26 -11.40 -10.75
CA ARG A 220 11.68 -10.82 -9.46
C ARG A 220 12.92 -9.96 -9.58
N HIS A 221 13.96 -10.46 -10.27
CA HIS A 221 15.19 -9.71 -10.48
C HIS A 221 14.94 -8.46 -11.35
N ALA A 222 14.17 -8.59 -12.42
CA ALA A 222 13.86 -7.50 -13.31
C ALA A 222 13.01 -6.42 -12.62
N GLU A 223 11.98 -6.79 -11.85
CA GLU A 223 11.16 -5.85 -11.07
C GLU A 223 12.02 -5.06 -10.07
N LYS A 224 12.91 -5.74 -9.32
CA LYS A 224 13.83 -5.07 -8.39
C LYS A 224 14.79 -4.11 -9.08
N ALA A 225 15.37 -4.52 -10.20
CA ALA A 225 16.30 -3.68 -10.96
C ALA A 225 15.62 -2.44 -11.58
N LEU A 226 14.37 -2.57 -11.98
CA LEU A 226 13.62 -1.50 -12.64
C LEU A 226 12.86 -0.59 -11.69
N ALA A 227 12.60 -1.04 -10.46
CA ALA A 227 11.72 -0.36 -9.50
C ALA A 227 12.09 1.12 -9.29
N ASP A 228 13.38 1.45 -9.26
CA ASP A 228 13.88 2.82 -9.05
C ASP A 228 14.40 3.48 -10.33
N SER A 229 14.30 2.80 -11.48
CA SER A 229 14.70 3.30 -12.78
C SER A 229 13.71 4.36 -13.33
N PRO A 230 14.00 5.04 -14.45
CA PRO A 230 13.03 5.90 -15.14
C PRO A 230 11.71 5.18 -15.51
N LEU A 231 11.73 3.83 -15.64
CA LEU A 231 10.54 3.02 -15.93
C LEU A 231 9.58 2.91 -14.75
N LYS A 232 9.92 3.40 -13.55
CA LYS A 232 9.04 3.44 -12.38
C LYS A 232 7.68 4.08 -12.65
N GLU A 233 7.62 5.03 -13.58
CA GLU A 233 6.37 5.71 -13.96
C GLU A 233 5.37 4.80 -14.70
N PHE A 234 5.81 3.63 -15.14
CA PHE A 234 4.96 2.60 -15.78
C PHE A 234 4.60 1.44 -14.82
N GLY A 235 4.99 1.52 -13.56
CA GLY A 235 4.58 0.54 -12.54
C GLY A 235 3.08 0.50 -12.36
N GLY A 236 2.53 -0.68 -12.07
CA GLY A 236 1.12 -0.86 -11.70
C GLY A 236 0.75 -0.12 -10.41
N PHE A 237 1.74 0.02 -9.55
CA PHE A 237 1.72 0.87 -8.37
C PHE A 237 2.85 1.87 -8.45
N TYR A 238 2.53 3.12 -8.16
CA TYR A 238 3.50 4.20 -8.07
C TYR A 238 3.60 4.63 -6.63
N VAL A 239 4.77 4.42 -6.03
CA VAL A 239 5.04 4.72 -4.62
C VAL A 239 5.93 5.94 -4.54
N VAL A 240 5.58 6.88 -3.68
CA VAL A 240 6.36 8.09 -3.43
C VAL A 240 6.75 8.21 -1.97
N ALA A 241 7.92 8.75 -1.71
CA ALA A 241 8.34 9.20 -0.40
C ALA A 241 8.44 10.73 -0.40
N TRP A 242 7.63 11.37 0.42
CA TRP A 242 7.66 12.81 0.65
C TRP A 242 8.33 13.11 1.99
N LYS A 243 9.36 13.95 1.97
CA LYS A 243 10.03 14.42 3.17
C LYS A 243 9.30 15.61 3.74
N LYS A 244 8.96 15.59 5.02
CA LYS A 244 8.39 16.73 5.74
C LYS A 244 9.50 17.74 6.06
N LEU A 245 9.27 19.01 5.70
CA LEU A 245 10.18 20.14 5.93
C LEU A 245 10.11 20.64 7.36
#